data_6ad3e73a1fd20f9f0d3c7c9e9139d49d
#
_entry.id   6ad3e73a1fd20f9f0d3c7c9e9139d49d
#
_cell.length_a   1.000
_cell.length_b   1.000
_cell.length_c   1.000
_cell.angle_alpha   90.00
_cell.angle_beta   90.00
_cell.angle_gamma   90.00
#
_symmetry.space_group_name_H-M   'P 1'
#
loop_
_entity.id
_entity.type
_entity.pdbx_description
1 polymer ?
#
loop_
_entity_poly.entity_id
_entity_poly.type
_entity_poly.pdbx_seq_one_letter_code
_entity_poly.pdbx_strand_id
1 'polypeptide(L)'
;MTSNWMKIVLKAQKIKYGKNLLLKGVPVIFNKKGSSIEIGDNVTIKSSFLSNLVGLYSRTIIVTRAENARILIGNGVGISGATIYARKGITIGDNTCIGGNCKILDNDFHPIEAETRNKLLSDPHGGDSDLVPAKEIHIGKDCFIGAILLF
;
A
#
# COMPACT_ATOMS: atom_id res chain seq x y z
N MET A 1 -19.45 3.86 6.08
CA MET A 1 -19.61 2.64 6.93
C MET A 1 -18.56 1.64 6.50
N THR A 2 -17.74 1.17 7.42
CA THR A 2 -16.83 0.05 7.17
C THR A 2 -17.72 -1.19 7.04
N SER A 3 -17.72 -1.84 5.88
CA SER A 3 -18.52 -3.04 5.71
C SER A 3 -17.97 -4.14 6.62
N ASN A 4 -18.83 -4.81 7.39
CA ASN A 4 -18.41 -5.84 8.35
C ASN A 4 -17.65 -6.98 7.69
N TRP A 5 -17.91 -7.26 6.42
CA TRP A 5 -17.17 -8.27 5.67
C TRP A 5 -15.71 -7.88 5.45
N MET A 6 -15.37 -6.59 5.25
CA MET A 6 -13.97 -6.16 5.14
C MET A 6 -13.18 -6.43 6.42
N LYS A 7 -13.81 -6.29 7.60
CA LYS A 7 -13.16 -6.67 8.86
C LYS A 7 -12.84 -8.17 8.91
N ILE A 8 -13.68 -9.01 8.32
CA ILE A 8 -13.43 -10.45 8.19
C ILE A 8 -12.21 -10.68 7.28
N VAL A 9 -12.13 -9.98 6.15
CA VAL A 9 -10.98 -10.08 5.23
C VAL A 9 -9.69 -9.64 5.90
N LEU A 10 -9.69 -8.51 6.61
CA LEU A 10 -8.53 -8.02 7.36
C LEU A 10 -8.05 -9.07 8.38
N LYS A 11 -8.99 -9.64 9.13
CA LYS A 11 -8.71 -10.69 10.13
C LYS A 11 -8.16 -11.96 9.48
N ALA A 12 -8.75 -12.41 8.38
CA ALA A 12 -8.29 -13.59 7.64
C ALA A 12 -6.86 -13.43 7.11
N GLN A 13 -6.49 -12.23 6.71
CA GLN A 13 -5.14 -11.89 6.28
C GLN A 13 -4.20 -11.49 7.43
N LYS A 14 -4.61 -11.66 8.69
CA LYS A 14 -3.82 -11.32 9.88
C LYS A 14 -3.35 -9.86 9.93
N ILE A 15 -4.12 -8.96 9.35
CA ILE A 15 -3.83 -7.53 9.37
C ILE A 15 -4.26 -6.97 10.71
N LYS A 16 -3.32 -6.29 11.39
CA LYS A 16 -3.61 -5.58 12.63
C LYS A 16 -4.13 -4.19 12.30
N TYR A 17 -5.18 -3.76 12.98
CA TYR A 17 -5.70 -2.41 12.84
C TYR A 17 -6.24 -1.89 14.17
N GLY A 18 -6.11 -0.58 14.35
CA GLY A 18 -6.52 0.12 15.56
C GLY A 18 -8.01 0.49 15.58
N LYS A 19 -8.36 1.33 16.54
CA LYS A 19 -9.73 1.83 16.73
C LYS A 19 -10.12 2.79 15.60
N ASN A 20 -11.43 2.90 15.35
CA ASN A 20 -12.01 3.87 14.42
C ASN A 20 -11.45 3.79 12.98
N LEU A 21 -11.03 2.61 12.51
CA LEU A 21 -10.69 2.42 11.10
C LEU A 21 -11.92 2.65 10.23
N LEU A 22 -11.87 3.67 9.37
CA LEU A 22 -12.94 4.03 8.44
C LEU A 22 -12.57 3.67 7.01
N LEU A 23 -13.30 2.73 6.41
CA LEU A 23 -13.13 2.34 5.01
C LEU A 23 -14.31 2.91 4.19
N LYS A 24 -14.01 3.84 3.29
CA LYS A 24 -14.99 4.38 2.32
C LYS A 24 -14.80 3.71 0.97
N GLY A 25 -15.58 2.68 0.69
CA GLY A 25 -15.39 1.75 -0.42
C GLY A 25 -14.57 0.53 0.00
N VAL A 26 -14.16 -0.26 -0.99
CA VAL A 26 -13.50 -1.56 -0.81
C VAL A 26 -12.04 -1.46 -1.26
N PRO A 27 -11.08 -1.30 -0.35
CA PRO A 27 -9.66 -1.36 -0.71
C PRO A 27 -9.24 -2.77 -1.13
N VAL A 28 -8.21 -2.86 -1.93
CA VAL A 28 -7.49 -4.11 -2.20
C VAL A 28 -6.39 -4.23 -1.17
N ILE A 29 -6.48 -5.20 -0.30
CA ILE A 29 -5.46 -5.42 0.72
C ILE A 29 -4.99 -6.86 0.61
N PHE A 30 -3.68 -7.05 0.50
CA PHE A 30 -3.05 -8.35 0.42
C PHE A 30 -1.80 -8.41 1.31
N ASN A 31 -1.78 -9.35 2.23
CA ASN A 31 -0.66 -9.57 3.15
C ASN A 31 -0.04 -10.94 2.85
N LYS A 32 1.15 -10.96 2.25
CA LYS A 32 1.87 -12.20 1.95
C LYS A 32 2.18 -12.96 3.26
N LYS A 33 2.15 -14.27 3.21
CA LYS A 33 2.58 -15.11 4.36
C LYS A 33 4.02 -14.73 4.77
N GLY A 34 4.23 -14.53 6.06
CA GLY A 34 5.53 -14.11 6.61
C GLY A 34 5.77 -12.58 6.60
N SER A 35 4.83 -11.78 6.07
CA SER A 35 4.89 -10.32 6.10
C SER A 35 3.88 -9.71 7.08
N SER A 36 3.90 -8.40 7.27
CA SER A 36 2.97 -7.72 8.17
C SER A 36 2.43 -6.40 7.60
N ILE A 37 1.14 -6.16 7.87
CA ILE A 37 0.49 -4.87 7.67
C ILE A 37 -0.12 -4.47 9.00
N GLU A 38 0.24 -3.28 9.48
CA GLU A 38 -0.29 -2.71 10.72
C GLU A 38 -0.85 -1.31 10.43
N ILE A 39 -2.08 -1.08 10.88
CA ILE A 39 -2.82 0.17 10.67
C ILE A 39 -3.16 0.73 12.05
N GLY A 40 -2.81 1.97 12.30
CA GLY A 40 -3.06 2.65 13.57
C GLY A 40 -4.52 3.01 13.82
N ASP A 41 -4.72 3.82 14.85
CA ASP A 41 -6.02 4.34 15.26
C ASP A 41 -6.48 5.51 14.37
N ASN A 42 -7.80 5.69 14.22
CA ASN A 42 -8.41 6.81 13.51
C ASN A 42 -7.99 6.94 12.04
N VAL A 43 -7.62 5.85 11.39
CA VAL A 43 -7.21 5.84 9.99
C VAL A 43 -8.42 5.86 9.07
N THR A 44 -8.37 6.69 8.01
CA THR A 44 -9.40 6.75 6.97
C THR A 44 -8.83 6.32 5.62
N ILE A 45 -9.43 5.31 5.01
CA ILE A 45 -9.06 4.82 3.68
C ILE A 45 -10.23 5.03 2.72
N LYS A 46 -10.03 5.90 1.72
CA LYS A 46 -11.00 6.16 0.64
C LYS A 46 -10.64 5.31 -0.57
N SER A 47 -11.58 4.49 -1.01
CA SER A 47 -11.34 3.45 -2.02
C SER A 47 -12.48 3.29 -3.03
N SER A 48 -13.27 4.33 -3.23
CA SER A 48 -14.30 4.36 -4.26
C SER A 48 -14.32 5.73 -4.93
N PHE A 49 -14.76 5.77 -6.18
CA PHE A 49 -14.85 6.98 -6.99
C PHE A 49 -15.55 8.14 -6.24
N LEU A 50 -16.68 7.84 -5.61
CA LEU A 50 -17.47 8.85 -4.88
C LEU A 50 -16.96 9.16 -3.48
N SER A 51 -15.93 8.46 -3.00
CA SER A 51 -15.40 8.70 -1.65
C SER A 51 -14.48 9.91 -1.57
N ASN A 52 -13.97 10.38 -2.71
CA ASN A 52 -13.19 11.59 -2.84
C ASN A 52 -13.43 12.23 -4.22
N LEU A 53 -14.05 13.41 -4.24
CA LEU A 53 -14.46 14.11 -5.47
C LEU A 53 -13.28 14.71 -6.28
N VAL A 54 -12.06 14.58 -5.81
CA VAL A 54 -10.85 14.83 -6.63
C VAL A 54 -10.77 13.85 -7.83
N GLY A 55 -11.54 12.77 -7.78
CA GLY A 55 -11.53 11.73 -8.80
C GLY A 55 -10.50 10.65 -8.49
N LEU A 56 -10.95 9.52 -7.96
CA LEU A 56 -10.10 8.36 -7.75
C LEU A 56 -10.19 7.43 -8.96
N TYR A 57 -9.09 7.27 -9.69
CA TYR A 57 -9.02 6.34 -10.83
C TYR A 57 -8.88 4.89 -10.39
N SER A 58 -8.36 4.67 -9.17
CA SER A 58 -8.16 3.34 -8.62
C SER A 58 -8.67 3.25 -7.18
N ARG A 59 -8.97 2.03 -6.78
CA ARG A 59 -9.14 1.73 -5.36
C ARG A 59 -7.81 1.87 -4.62
N THR A 60 -7.86 2.14 -3.33
CA THR A 60 -6.65 2.02 -2.50
C THR A 60 -6.16 0.58 -2.52
N ILE A 61 -4.88 0.41 -2.74
CA ILE A 61 -4.19 -0.87 -2.79
C ILE A 61 -3.09 -0.85 -1.73
N ILE A 62 -3.11 -1.81 -0.80
CA ILE A 62 -2.10 -1.95 0.26
C ILE A 62 -1.61 -3.39 0.22
N VAL A 63 -0.37 -3.60 -0.17
CA VAL A 63 0.13 -4.93 -0.51
C VAL A 63 1.56 -5.14 -0.01
N THR A 64 1.79 -6.27 0.65
CA THR A 64 3.13 -6.82 0.89
C THR A 64 3.38 -8.00 -0.04
N ARG A 65 4.55 -8.08 -0.68
CA ARG A 65 4.86 -9.09 -1.72
C ARG A 65 6.10 -9.93 -1.47
N ALA A 66 6.84 -9.68 -0.39
CA ALA A 66 7.98 -10.51 0.02
C ALA A 66 7.82 -10.99 1.46
N GLU A 67 8.49 -12.06 1.82
CA GLU A 67 8.63 -12.45 3.23
C GLU A 67 9.34 -11.34 4.01
N ASN A 68 8.94 -11.15 5.25
CA ASN A 68 9.43 -10.09 6.14
C ASN A 68 9.14 -8.65 5.66
N ALA A 69 8.44 -8.45 4.54
CA ALA A 69 7.99 -7.12 4.14
C ALA A 69 7.03 -6.53 5.18
N ARG A 70 7.12 -5.21 5.41
CA ARG A 70 6.32 -4.54 6.43
C ARG A 70 5.67 -3.29 5.87
N ILE A 71 4.41 -3.08 6.23
CA ILE A 71 3.73 -1.79 6.03
C ILE A 71 3.22 -1.35 7.40
N LEU A 72 3.68 -0.17 7.85
CA LEU A 72 3.23 0.47 9.08
C LEU A 72 2.52 1.76 8.72
N ILE A 73 1.26 1.88 9.08
CA ILE A 73 0.45 3.09 8.90
C ILE A 73 0.12 3.63 10.29
N GLY A 74 0.59 4.83 10.58
CA GLY A 74 0.41 5.50 11.85
C GLY A 74 -1.03 5.91 12.15
N ASN A 75 -1.21 6.57 13.28
CA ASN A 75 -2.53 7.04 13.72
C ASN A 75 -2.98 8.26 12.93
N GLY A 76 -4.28 8.43 12.74
CA GLY A 76 -4.86 9.61 12.08
C GLY A 76 -4.54 9.74 10.60
N VAL A 77 -3.94 8.73 9.98
CA VAL A 77 -3.56 8.76 8.56
C VAL A 77 -4.77 8.74 7.64
N GLY A 78 -4.73 9.61 6.63
CA GLY A 78 -5.72 9.65 5.54
C GLY A 78 -5.14 9.14 4.23
N ILE A 79 -5.78 8.16 3.57
CA ILE A 79 -5.34 7.60 2.29
C ILE A 79 -6.49 7.64 1.30
N SER A 80 -6.23 8.14 0.10
CA SER A 80 -7.24 8.25 -0.97
C SER A 80 -6.76 7.60 -2.26
N GLY A 81 -7.30 6.45 -2.66
CA GLY A 81 -7.04 5.79 -3.95
C GLY A 81 -5.55 5.57 -4.26
N ALA A 82 -4.71 5.47 -3.24
CA ALA A 82 -3.27 5.30 -3.40
C ALA A 82 -2.86 3.84 -3.44
N THR A 83 -1.73 3.55 -4.09
CA THR A 83 -1.08 2.24 -4.03
C THR A 83 0.10 2.32 -3.06
N ILE A 84 0.11 1.44 -2.08
CA ILE A 84 1.21 1.21 -1.13
C ILE A 84 1.65 -0.24 -1.32
N TYR A 85 2.81 -0.42 -1.92
CA TYR A 85 3.29 -1.74 -2.31
C TYR A 85 4.69 -1.97 -1.76
N ALA A 86 4.83 -2.92 -0.85
CA ALA A 86 6.09 -3.19 -0.15
C ALA A 86 6.65 -4.57 -0.49
N ARG A 87 7.93 -4.60 -0.80
CA ARG A 87 8.78 -5.80 -0.82
C ARG A 87 9.72 -5.83 0.38
N LYS A 88 10.08 -4.66 0.93
CA LYS A 88 10.94 -4.53 2.10
C LYS A 88 10.21 -3.81 3.23
N GLY A 89 9.88 -2.55 3.06
CA GLY A 89 9.18 -1.83 4.13
C GLY A 89 8.71 -0.44 3.74
N ILE A 90 7.51 -0.09 4.18
CA ILE A 90 6.96 1.25 4.04
C ILE A 90 6.37 1.67 5.39
N THR A 91 6.86 2.78 5.92
CA THR A 91 6.35 3.39 7.15
C THR A 91 5.74 4.74 6.83
N ILE A 92 4.53 4.96 7.31
CA ILE A 92 3.80 6.24 7.19
C ILE A 92 3.51 6.73 8.60
N GLY A 93 4.08 7.88 8.95
CA GLY A 93 3.92 8.49 10.27
C GLY A 93 2.53 9.05 10.52
N ASP A 94 2.27 9.32 11.80
CA ASP A 94 0.97 9.79 12.28
C ASP A 94 0.50 11.08 11.56
N ASN A 95 -0.82 11.25 11.44
CA ASN A 95 -1.49 12.41 10.86
C ASN A 95 -1.10 12.74 9.41
N THR A 96 -0.44 11.82 8.72
CA THR A 96 -0.04 12.02 7.32
C THR A 96 -1.21 11.81 6.39
N CYS A 97 -1.34 12.69 5.39
CA CYS A 97 -2.35 12.59 4.34
C CYS A 97 -1.73 12.20 3.01
N ILE A 98 -2.27 11.15 2.38
CA ILE A 98 -1.87 10.68 1.05
C ILE A 98 -3.02 10.92 0.07
N GLY A 99 -2.78 11.79 -0.88
CA GLY A 99 -3.73 12.25 -1.88
C GLY A 99 -4.07 11.20 -2.92
N GLY A 100 -5.01 11.57 -3.80
CA GLY A 100 -5.57 10.66 -4.79
C GLY A 100 -4.54 10.12 -5.77
N ASN A 101 -4.62 8.81 -6.04
CA ASN A 101 -3.85 8.11 -7.07
C ASN A 101 -2.32 8.08 -6.88
N CYS A 102 -1.80 8.42 -5.71
CA CYS A 102 -0.37 8.31 -5.39
C CYS A 102 0.13 6.87 -5.47
N LYS A 103 1.40 6.72 -5.83
CA LYS A 103 2.10 5.44 -5.84
C LYS A 103 3.28 5.51 -4.87
N ILE A 104 3.29 4.68 -3.83
CA ILE A 104 4.37 4.53 -2.86
C ILE A 104 4.85 3.10 -3.00
N LEU A 105 6.01 2.95 -3.61
CA LEU A 105 6.55 1.68 -4.08
C LEU A 105 8.01 1.60 -3.63
N ASP A 106 8.37 0.60 -2.85
CA ASP A 106 9.70 0.44 -2.27
C ASP A 106 10.67 -0.38 -3.15
N ASN A 107 10.28 -0.63 -4.40
CA ASN A 107 11.04 -1.47 -5.34
C ASN A 107 10.76 -1.06 -6.80
N ASP A 108 11.63 -1.52 -7.70
CA ASP A 108 11.56 -1.21 -9.14
C ASP A 108 10.77 -2.24 -9.96
N PHE A 109 10.17 -3.25 -9.33
CA PHE A 109 9.44 -4.38 -9.95
C PHE A 109 10.30 -5.27 -10.86
N HIS A 110 11.25 -4.72 -11.57
CA HIS A 110 12.14 -5.43 -12.49
C HIS A 110 13.59 -4.97 -12.30
N PRO A 111 14.60 -5.82 -12.56
CA PRO A 111 15.98 -5.39 -12.60
C PRO A 111 16.19 -4.26 -13.61
N ILE A 112 16.95 -3.26 -13.23
CA ILE A 112 17.32 -2.14 -14.12
C ILE A 112 18.22 -2.65 -15.25
N GLU A 113 19.13 -3.57 -14.94
CA GLU A 113 20.04 -4.18 -15.91
C GLU A 113 19.29 -5.01 -16.96
N ALA A 114 19.44 -4.64 -18.23
CA ALA A 114 18.70 -5.23 -19.35
C ALA A 114 18.94 -6.73 -19.48
N GLU A 115 20.18 -7.19 -19.33
CA GLU A 115 20.53 -8.61 -19.45
C GLU A 115 19.82 -9.45 -18.37
N THR A 116 19.87 -9.01 -17.11
CA THR A 116 19.19 -9.66 -15.98
C THR A 116 17.68 -9.65 -16.18
N ARG A 117 17.11 -8.53 -16.60
CA ARG A 117 15.69 -8.41 -16.87
C ARG A 117 15.22 -9.34 -17.99
N ASN A 118 15.97 -9.44 -19.08
CA ASN A 118 15.62 -10.31 -20.21
C ASN A 118 15.69 -11.80 -19.83
N LYS A 119 16.67 -12.20 -19.03
CA LYS A 119 16.73 -13.57 -18.47
C LYS A 119 15.50 -13.90 -17.64
N LEU A 120 15.05 -12.97 -16.79
CA LEU A 120 13.86 -13.19 -15.97
C LEU A 120 12.55 -13.20 -16.78
N LEU A 121 12.45 -12.38 -17.82
CA LEU A 121 11.28 -12.36 -18.70
C LEU A 121 11.17 -13.61 -19.58
N SER A 122 12.29 -14.27 -19.87
CA SER A 122 12.33 -15.54 -20.61
C SER A 122 12.05 -16.78 -19.75
N ASP A 123 12.04 -16.64 -18.43
CA ASP A 123 11.68 -17.71 -17.50
C ASP A 123 10.15 -17.71 -17.27
N PRO A 124 9.44 -18.75 -17.74
CA PRO A 124 7.98 -18.85 -17.53
C PRO A 124 7.57 -18.98 -16.05
N HIS A 125 8.51 -19.31 -15.19
CA HIS A 125 8.33 -19.35 -13.73
C HIS A 125 9.02 -18.17 -13.03
N GLY A 126 9.64 -17.28 -13.78
CA GLY A 126 10.31 -16.06 -13.33
C GLY A 126 9.31 -15.09 -12.69
N GLY A 127 8.95 -15.39 -11.47
CA GLY A 127 8.18 -14.49 -10.62
C GLY A 127 9.02 -13.35 -10.06
N ASP A 128 8.46 -12.62 -9.14
CA ASP A 128 9.11 -11.56 -8.36
C ASP A 128 10.47 -12.04 -7.82
N SER A 129 11.52 -11.72 -8.54
CA SER A 129 12.87 -12.18 -8.25
C SER A 129 13.44 -11.44 -7.04
N ASP A 130 14.21 -12.15 -6.21
CA ASP A 130 15.05 -11.55 -5.17
C ASP A 130 16.14 -10.63 -5.74
N LEU A 131 16.30 -10.64 -7.06
CA LEU A 131 17.22 -9.76 -7.80
C LEU A 131 16.66 -8.34 -8.01
N VAL A 132 15.40 -8.09 -7.69
CA VAL A 132 14.82 -6.73 -7.76
C VAL A 132 15.17 -5.97 -6.50
N PRO A 133 15.95 -4.88 -6.58
CA PRO A 133 16.31 -4.11 -5.40
C PRO A 133 15.07 -3.50 -4.75
N ALA A 134 15.02 -3.58 -3.42
CA ALA A 134 14.01 -2.93 -2.61
C ALA A 134 14.67 -2.14 -1.48
N LYS A 135 14.19 -0.93 -1.22
CA LYS A 135 14.72 -0.05 -0.17
C LYS A 135 13.58 0.53 0.64
N GLU A 136 13.70 0.47 1.96
CA GLU A 136 12.66 0.97 2.86
C GLU A 136 12.33 2.45 2.59
N ILE A 137 11.04 2.76 2.65
CA ILE A 137 10.50 4.12 2.54
C ILE A 137 9.96 4.53 3.91
N HIS A 138 10.40 5.69 4.38
CA HIS A 138 9.91 6.32 5.59
C HIS A 138 9.29 7.68 5.26
N ILE A 139 7.99 7.80 5.47
CA ILE A 139 7.26 9.07 5.40
C ILE A 139 7.03 9.50 6.85
N GLY A 140 7.46 10.71 7.17
CA GLY A 140 7.36 11.27 8.52
C GLY A 140 5.90 11.48 8.96
N LYS A 141 5.74 11.95 10.18
CA LYS A 141 4.45 12.41 10.70
C LYS A 141 4.07 13.78 10.10
N ASP A 142 2.78 14.10 10.14
CA ASP A 142 2.22 15.39 9.73
C ASP A 142 2.58 15.78 8.27
N CYS A 143 2.88 14.79 7.43
CA CYS A 143 3.18 15.02 6.02
C CYS A 143 1.90 15.14 5.17
N PHE A 144 1.99 15.91 4.09
CA PHE A 144 0.97 15.96 3.06
C PHE A 144 1.57 15.60 1.69
N ILE A 145 1.16 14.45 1.15
CA ILE A 145 1.49 14.03 -0.19
C ILE A 145 0.26 14.32 -1.06
N GLY A 146 0.37 15.31 -1.95
CA GLY A 146 -0.72 15.72 -2.83
C GLY A 146 -1.15 14.63 -3.80
N ALA A 147 -2.29 14.83 -4.46
CA ALA A 147 -2.68 13.99 -5.59
C ALA A 147 -1.70 14.16 -6.76
N ILE A 148 -1.74 13.23 -7.73
CA ILE A 148 -1.00 13.40 -8.98
C ILE A 148 -1.46 14.70 -9.62
N LEU A 149 -0.56 15.68 -9.69
CA LEU A 149 -0.80 16.95 -10.38
C LEU A 149 -0.27 16.81 -11.80
N LEU A 150 -1.18 16.90 -12.78
CA LEU A 150 -0.82 17.10 -14.17
C LEU A 150 -1.02 18.61 -14.45
N PHE A 151 0.06 19.31 -14.74
CA PHE A 151 0.02 20.70 -15.21
C PHE A 151 0.11 20.74 -16.72
#